data_cd4fd21c6762ec4ea29c9d1749c627ad
#
_entry.id   cd4fd21c6762ec4ea29c9d1749c627ad
#
_cell.length_a   1.000
_cell.length_b   1.000
_cell.length_c   1.000
_cell.angle_alpha   90.00
_cell.angle_beta   90.00
_cell.angle_gamma   90.00
#
_symmetry.space_group_name_H-M   'P 1'
#
loop_
_entity.id
_entity.type
_entity.pdbx_description
1 polymer ?
#
loop_
_entity_poly.entity_id
_entity_poly.type
_entity_poly.pdbx_seq_one_letter_code
_entity_poly.pdbx_strand_id
1 'polypeptide(L)'
;ETDYQKMRYTKQLIDRYKRFRNTSLLRHDYHAKYAFVGIGNHSMNNLYPVLAFLHVPLKYVCCKSADKLPLIERAYAGVHATTSLQEILADEEVKGVFVSTAPQAHFAIATEVLKSGKALFIEKPPCQSLDELAQLLDLQKAHDAIVEVGLQKRNSPIMRVLKKELKKSKIGRASCRERV
;
A
#
# COMPACT_ATOMS: atom_id res chain seq x y z
N GLU A 1 7.87 -14.56 -44.13
CA GLU A 1 7.71 -15.68 -43.16
C GLU A 1 8.55 -15.52 -41.88
N THR A 2 9.72 -14.90 -41.98
CA THR A 2 10.64 -14.77 -40.83
C THR A 2 10.26 -13.78 -39.76
N ASP A 3 9.62 -12.65 -40.11
CA ASP A 3 9.27 -11.60 -39.12
C ASP A 3 8.03 -11.98 -38.28
N TYR A 4 7.08 -12.68 -38.88
CA TYR A 4 5.90 -13.18 -38.16
C TYR A 4 6.28 -14.28 -37.15
N GLN A 5 7.22 -15.15 -37.48
CA GLN A 5 7.73 -16.19 -36.59
C GLN A 5 8.50 -15.58 -35.42
N LYS A 6 9.34 -14.56 -35.66
CA LYS A 6 10.06 -13.82 -34.59
C LYS A 6 9.09 -13.13 -33.65
N MET A 7 8.06 -12.48 -34.16
CA MET A 7 7.04 -11.79 -33.37
C MET A 7 6.22 -12.77 -32.51
N ARG A 8 5.90 -13.95 -33.05
CA ARG A 8 5.22 -15.01 -32.30
C ARG A 8 6.09 -15.58 -31.17
N TYR A 9 7.37 -15.77 -31.44
CA TYR A 9 8.35 -16.26 -30.46
C TYR A 9 8.57 -15.25 -29.32
N THR A 10 8.74 -13.97 -29.63
CA THR A 10 8.87 -12.91 -28.63
C THR A 10 7.62 -12.77 -27.78
N LYS A 11 6.43 -12.89 -28.36
CA LYS A 11 5.18 -12.89 -27.62
C LYS A 11 5.09 -14.06 -26.63
N GLN A 12 5.46 -15.27 -27.07
CA GLN A 12 5.50 -16.45 -26.19
C GLN A 12 6.47 -16.30 -25.03
N LEU A 13 7.66 -15.72 -25.25
CA LEU A 13 8.63 -15.42 -24.18
C LEU A 13 8.10 -14.39 -23.19
N ILE A 14 7.46 -13.32 -23.69
CA ILE A 14 6.82 -12.32 -22.84
C ILE A 14 5.71 -12.93 -21.99
N ASP A 15 4.88 -13.77 -22.57
CA ASP A 15 3.77 -14.42 -21.85
C ASP A 15 4.28 -15.46 -20.83
N ARG A 16 5.36 -16.18 -21.16
CA ARG A 16 6.05 -17.09 -20.23
C ARG A 16 6.68 -16.32 -19.07
N TYR A 17 7.33 -15.19 -19.34
CA TYR A 17 7.89 -14.31 -18.30
C TYR A 17 6.81 -13.71 -17.40
N LYS A 18 5.69 -13.26 -17.98
CA LYS A 18 4.54 -12.74 -17.21
C LYS A 18 3.96 -13.83 -16.29
N ARG A 19 3.79 -15.07 -16.79
CA ARG A 19 3.32 -16.21 -15.99
C ARG A 19 4.30 -16.56 -14.86
N PHE A 20 5.59 -16.58 -15.14
CA PHE A 20 6.63 -16.84 -14.13
C PHE A 20 6.64 -15.77 -13.05
N ARG A 21 6.56 -14.50 -13.43
CA ARG A 21 6.48 -13.37 -12.49
C ARG A 21 5.21 -13.43 -11.63
N ASN A 22 4.09 -13.76 -12.21
CA ASN A 22 2.83 -13.89 -11.48
C ASN A 22 2.87 -15.05 -10.47
N THR A 23 3.48 -16.19 -10.84
CA THR A 23 3.63 -17.32 -9.92
C THR A 23 4.62 -17.03 -8.78
N SER A 24 5.65 -16.21 -8.98
CA SER A 24 6.54 -15.83 -7.88
C SER A 24 5.86 -14.94 -6.84
N LEU A 25 4.92 -14.09 -7.27
CA LEU A 25 4.08 -13.28 -6.36
C LEU A 25 3.12 -14.14 -5.52
N LEU A 26 2.72 -15.31 -6.02
CA LEU A 26 1.84 -16.25 -5.31
C LEU A 26 2.57 -17.15 -4.31
N ARG A 27 3.91 -17.09 -4.27
CA ARG A 27 4.75 -17.93 -3.41
C ARG A 27 5.30 -17.20 -2.17
N HIS A 28 4.77 -16.02 -1.85
CA HIS A 28 5.18 -15.32 -0.63
C HIS A 28 4.56 -16.00 0.59
N ASP A 29 5.41 -16.59 1.41
CA ASP A 29 5.05 -17.01 2.75
C ASP A 29 5.15 -15.80 3.68
N TYR A 30 4.00 -15.29 4.09
CA TYR A 30 3.92 -14.21 5.06
C TYR A 30 4.05 -14.78 6.47
N HIS A 31 5.09 -14.38 7.19
CA HIS A 31 5.28 -14.75 8.58
C HIS A 31 4.62 -13.79 9.57
N ALA A 32 3.98 -12.74 9.08
CA ALA A 32 3.36 -11.70 9.86
C ALA A 32 1.90 -11.53 9.49
N LYS A 33 1.06 -11.13 10.44
CA LYS A 33 -0.32 -10.73 10.21
C LYS A 33 -0.42 -9.22 10.07
N TYR A 34 -1.44 -8.78 9.36
CA TYR A 34 -1.68 -7.38 9.05
C TYR A 34 -3.09 -6.97 9.42
N ALA A 35 -3.30 -5.67 9.55
CA ALA A 35 -4.62 -5.10 9.72
C ALA A 35 -4.93 -4.07 8.63
N PHE A 36 -6.21 -3.84 8.38
CA PHE A 36 -6.65 -2.83 7.44
C PHE A 36 -7.65 -1.88 8.11
N VAL A 37 -7.40 -0.57 8.00
CA VAL A 37 -8.27 0.49 8.52
C VAL A 37 -8.93 1.22 7.37
N GLY A 38 -10.25 1.07 7.25
CA GLY A 38 -11.09 1.71 6.23
C GLY A 38 -11.73 0.74 5.25
N ILE A 39 -13.01 0.97 4.96
CA ILE A 39 -13.83 0.17 4.03
C ILE A 39 -14.54 1.06 3.01
N GLY A 40 -13.87 2.13 2.57
CA GLY A 40 -14.39 3.03 1.54
C GLY A 40 -14.31 2.42 0.13
N ASN A 41 -14.90 3.09 -0.85
CA ASN A 41 -14.90 2.65 -2.25
C ASN A 41 -13.49 2.40 -2.79
N HIS A 42 -12.53 3.27 -2.44
CA HIS A 42 -11.15 3.10 -2.89
C HIS A 42 -10.52 1.83 -2.32
N SER A 43 -10.70 1.58 -1.02
CA SER A 43 -10.22 0.37 -0.35
C SER A 43 -10.81 -0.88 -1.01
N MET A 44 -12.14 -0.91 -1.14
CA MET A 44 -12.88 -2.08 -1.63
C MET A 44 -12.59 -2.40 -3.10
N ASN A 45 -12.44 -1.39 -3.95
CA ASN A 45 -12.27 -1.59 -5.38
C ASN A 45 -10.81 -1.74 -5.82
N ASN A 46 -9.85 -1.21 -5.05
CA ASN A 46 -8.45 -1.14 -5.48
C ASN A 46 -7.47 -1.87 -4.54
N LEU A 47 -7.63 -1.77 -3.22
CA LEU A 47 -6.65 -2.30 -2.29
C LEU A 47 -6.97 -3.73 -1.83
N TYR A 48 -8.18 -3.99 -1.36
CA TYR A 48 -8.58 -5.32 -0.92
C TYR A 48 -8.42 -6.41 -2.00
N PRO A 49 -8.81 -6.18 -3.28
CA PRO A 49 -8.57 -7.18 -4.32
C PRO A 49 -7.11 -7.50 -4.54
N VAL A 50 -6.22 -6.52 -4.40
CA VAL A 50 -4.77 -6.71 -4.51
C VAL A 50 -4.24 -7.50 -3.33
N LEU A 51 -4.65 -7.17 -2.10
CA LEU A 51 -4.25 -7.91 -0.90
C LEU A 51 -4.74 -9.36 -0.93
N ALA A 52 -5.98 -9.58 -1.38
CA ALA A 52 -6.53 -10.91 -1.57
C ALA A 52 -5.77 -11.70 -2.64
N PHE A 53 -5.46 -11.08 -3.79
CA PHE A 53 -4.67 -11.71 -4.85
C PHE A 53 -3.25 -12.08 -4.39
N LEU A 54 -2.66 -11.25 -3.53
CA LEU A 54 -1.33 -11.49 -2.95
C LEU A 54 -1.38 -12.42 -1.74
N HIS A 55 -2.55 -12.88 -1.31
CA HIS A 55 -2.76 -13.71 -0.12
C HIS A 55 -2.18 -13.08 1.16
N VAL A 56 -2.26 -11.75 1.29
CA VAL A 56 -1.81 -11.04 2.49
C VAL A 56 -2.70 -11.46 3.68
N PRO A 57 -2.14 -12.01 4.77
CA PRO A 57 -2.91 -12.50 5.90
C PRO A 57 -3.43 -11.33 6.75
N LEU A 58 -4.63 -10.86 6.43
CA LEU A 58 -5.33 -9.87 7.23
C LEU A 58 -5.94 -10.55 8.45
N LYS A 59 -5.60 -10.08 9.66
CA LYS A 59 -6.19 -10.50 10.93
C LYS A 59 -7.36 -9.60 11.32
N TYR A 60 -7.23 -8.29 11.08
CA TYR A 60 -8.24 -7.30 11.42
C TYR A 60 -8.64 -6.44 10.22
N VAL A 61 -9.92 -6.07 10.22
CA VAL A 61 -10.43 -4.95 9.43
C VAL A 61 -11.17 -3.99 10.34
N CYS A 62 -10.70 -2.76 10.41
CA CYS A 62 -11.28 -1.71 11.24
C CYS A 62 -12.13 -0.76 10.41
N CYS A 63 -13.33 -0.46 10.88
CA CYS A 63 -14.17 0.56 10.28
C CYS A 63 -14.91 1.37 11.35
N LYS A 64 -15.38 2.57 10.98
CA LYS A 64 -16.05 3.47 11.91
C LYS A 64 -17.45 2.99 12.33
N SER A 65 -18.14 2.23 11.47
CA SER A 65 -19.56 1.88 11.61
C SER A 65 -19.71 0.44 12.08
N ALA A 66 -20.25 0.24 13.29
CA ALA A 66 -20.42 -1.07 13.89
C ALA A 66 -21.42 -1.97 13.14
N ASP A 67 -22.40 -1.39 12.47
CA ASP A 67 -23.37 -2.09 11.62
C ASP A 67 -22.75 -2.85 10.46
N LYS A 68 -21.52 -2.49 10.05
CA LYS A 68 -20.79 -3.13 8.96
C LYS A 68 -19.92 -4.31 9.38
N LEU A 69 -19.66 -4.49 10.68
CA LEU A 69 -18.80 -5.55 11.18
C LEU A 69 -19.23 -6.95 10.74
N PRO A 70 -20.50 -7.36 10.87
CA PRO A 70 -20.94 -8.68 10.43
C PRO A 70 -20.80 -8.91 8.92
N LEU A 71 -20.92 -7.83 8.12
CA LEU A 71 -20.75 -7.91 6.68
C LEU A 71 -19.28 -8.13 6.29
N ILE A 72 -18.36 -7.50 7.02
CA ILE A 72 -16.91 -7.65 6.82
C ILE A 72 -16.48 -9.08 7.14
N GLU A 73 -16.87 -9.61 8.30
CA GLU A 73 -16.52 -10.97 8.73
C GLU A 73 -17.08 -12.04 7.79
N ARG A 74 -18.29 -11.81 7.27
CA ARG A 74 -18.88 -12.69 6.25
C ARG A 74 -18.15 -12.62 4.92
N ALA A 75 -17.66 -11.44 4.53
CA ALA A 75 -16.98 -11.24 3.25
C ALA A 75 -15.52 -11.71 3.24
N TYR A 76 -14.87 -11.67 4.40
CA TYR A 76 -13.45 -11.98 4.58
C TYR A 76 -13.27 -13.05 5.65
N ALA A 77 -13.28 -14.31 5.23
CA ALA A 77 -13.16 -15.44 6.14
C ALA A 77 -11.87 -15.37 6.97
N GLY A 78 -12.02 -15.51 8.30
CA GLY A 78 -10.89 -15.47 9.23
C GLY A 78 -10.41 -14.07 9.62
N VAL A 79 -11.07 -13.01 9.15
CA VAL A 79 -10.82 -11.63 9.57
C VAL A 79 -11.70 -11.30 10.76
N HIS A 80 -11.14 -10.66 11.78
CA HIS A 80 -11.89 -10.05 12.87
C HIS A 80 -12.21 -8.58 12.54
N ALA A 81 -13.49 -8.24 12.52
CA ALA A 81 -13.94 -6.89 12.24
C ALA A 81 -14.10 -6.10 13.54
N THR A 82 -13.54 -4.90 13.61
CA THR A 82 -13.58 -4.06 14.82
C THR A 82 -13.82 -2.58 14.49
N THR A 83 -14.28 -1.83 15.47
CA THR A 83 -14.30 -0.36 15.42
C THR A 83 -13.15 0.26 16.23
N SER A 84 -12.33 -0.55 16.89
CA SER A 84 -11.26 -0.11 17.77
C SER A 84 -9.89 -0.22 17.10
N LEU A 85 -9.27 0.91 16.84
CA LEU A 85 -7.87 0.94 16.40
C LEU A 85 -6.94 0.41 17.51
N GLN A 86 -7.25 0.71 18.77
CA GLN A 86 -6.42 0.30 19.91
C GLN A 86 -6.32 -1.21 20.08
N GLU A 87 -7.40 -1.94 19.77
CA GLU A 87 -7.40 -3.40 19.76
C GLU A 87 -6.35 -3.95 18.75
N ILE A 88 -6.30 -3.36 17.56
CA ILE A 88 -5.31 -3.72 16.54
C ILE A 88 -3.88 -3.41 16.99
N LEU A 89 -3.69 -2.23 17.60
CA LEU A 89 -2.37 -1.77 18.01
C LEU A 89 -1.82 -2.56 19.19
N ALA A 90 -2.68 -3.07 20.06
CA ALA A 90 -2.30 -3.91 21.20
C ALA A 90 -1.93 -5.34 20.81
N ASP A 91 -2.35 -5.82 19.62
CA ASP A 91 -2.06 -7.18 19.17
C ASP A 91 -0.64 -7.31 18.60
N GLU A 92 0.21 -8.05 19.27
CA GLU A 92 1.61 -8.26 18.89
C GLU A 92 1.80 -9.09 17.60
N GLU A 93 0.81 -9.89 17.20
CA GLU A 93 0.86 -10.63 15.93
C GLU A 93 0.73 -9.71 14.72
N VAL A 94 0.08 -8.55 14.88
CA VAL A 94 -0.07 -7.55 13.83
C VAL A 94 1.24 -6.76 13.68
N LYS A 95 1.92 -6.93 12.56
CA LYS A 95 3.19 -6.26 12.30
C LYS A 95 3.07 -5.02 11.40
N GLY A 96 1.93 -4.86 10.74
CA GLY A 96 1.71 -3.67 9.91
C GLY A 96 0.23 -3.38 9.68
N VAL A 97 -0.05 -2.11 9.41
CA VAL A 97 -1.41 -1.59 9.24
C VAL A 97 -1.52 -0.86 7.91
N PHE A 98 -2.51 -1.25 7.12
CA PHE A 98 -2.92 -0.54 5.92
C PHE A 98 -4.00 0.48 6.28
N VAL A 99 -3.82 1.73 5.89
CA VAL A 99 -4.76 2.82 6.18
C VAL A 99 -5.29 3.43 4.90
N SER A 100 -6.60 3.36 4.70
CA SER A 100 -7.30 3.97 3.58
C SER A 100 -8.67 4.47 4.04
N THR A 101 -8.66 5.62 4.67
CA THR A 101 -9.81 6.32 5.24
C THR A 101 -10.02 7.67 4.57
N ALA A 102 -10.87 8.52 5.13
CA ALA A 102 -10.95 9.92 4.73
C ALA A 102 -9.63 10.64 5.11
N PRO A 103 -9.10 11.53 4.24
CA PRO A 103 -7.81 12.20 4.47
C PRO A 103 -7.67 12.91 5.82
N GLN A 104 -8.78 13.41 6.36
CA GLN A 104 -8.82 14.10 7.65
C GLN A 104 -8.46 13.19 8.84
N ALA A 105 -8.65 11.90 8.69
CA ALA A 105 -8.34 10.91 9.72
C ALA A 105 -6.92 10.33 9.59
N HIS A 106 -6.23 10.57 8.47
CA HIS A 106 -4.96 9.93 8.17
C HIS A 106 -3.88 10.26 9.20
N PHE A 107 -3.70 11.53 9.54
CA PHE A 107 -2.67 11.96 10.48
C PHE A 107 -2.85 11.32 11.86
N ALA A 108 -4.06 11.36 12.41
CA ALA A 108 -4.33 10.79 13.73
C ALA A 108 -4.09 9.28 13.76
N ILE A 109 -4.59 8.54 12.75
CA ILE A 109 -4.41 7.09 12.66
C ILE A 109 -2.92 6.75 12.47
N ALA A 110 -2.22 7.45 11.57
CA ALA A 110 -0.81 7.24 11.31
C ALA A 110 0.05 7.46 12.57
N THR A 111 -0.25 8.51 13.33
CA THR A 111 0.42 8.82 14.60
C THR A 111 0.32 7.65 15.58
N GLU A 112 -0.87 7.11 15.78
CA GLU A 112 -1.07 5.98 16.70
C GLU A 112 -0.40 4.69 16.21
N VAL A 113 -0.47 4.40 14.90
CA VAL A 113 0.22 3.25 14.32
C VAL A 113 1.73 3.36 14.50
N LEU A 114 2.32 4.52 14.21
CA LEU A 114 3.77 4.73 14.34
C LEU A 114 4.24 4.64 15.79
N LYS A 115 3.48 5.21 16.75
CA LYS A 115 3.76 5.08 18.19
C LYS A 115 3.76 3.63 18.66
N SER A 116 2.96 2.76 18.05
CA SER A 116 2.94 1.33 18.38
C SER A 116 4.11 0.54 17.78
N GLY A 117 4.98 1.17 16.99
CA GLY A 117 6.12 0.53 16.33
C GLY A 117 5.76 -0.37 15.15
N LYS A 118 4.50 -0.36 14.69
CA LYS A 118 4.06 -1.18 13.56
C LYS A 118 4.38 -0.51 12.23
N ALA A 119 4.60 -1.31 11.19
CA ALA A 119 4.74 -0.81 9.83
C ALA A 119 3.44 -0.16 9.35
N LEU A 120 3.55 0.90 8.56
CA LEU A 120 2.42 1.69 8.06
C LEU A 120 2.42 1.76 6.54
N PHE A 121 1.34 1.30 5.92
CA PHE A 121 0.95 1.73 4.59
C PHE A 121 -0.21 2.71 4.71
N ILE A 122 -0.10 3.89 4.10
CA ILE A 122 -1.16 4.90 4.16
C ILE A 122 -1.46 5.48 2.77
N GLU A 123 -2.74 5.59 2.45
CA GLU A 123 -3.16 6.26 1.22
C GLU A 123 -2.83 7.76 1.23
N LYS A 124 -2.67 8.28 0.04
CA LYS A 124 -2.40 9.71 -0.19
C LYS A 124 -3.67 10.56 0.06
N PRO A 125 -3.55 11.79 0.56
CA PRO A 125 -2.38 12.35 1.21
C PRO A 125 -2.20 11.79 2.64
N PRO A 126 -0.98 11.57 3.13
CA PRO A 126 -0.76 11.00 4.47
C PRO A 126 -1.13 11.98 5.60
N CYS A 127 -1.14 13.26 5.30
CA CYS A 127 -1.45 14.35 6.22
C CYS A 127 -1.92 15.57 5.45
N GLN A 128 -2.37 16.63 6.14
CA GLN A 128 -2.94 17.83 5.52
C GLN A 128 -2.07 19.09 5.64
N SER A 129 -1.02 19.04 6.46
CA SER A 129 -0.10 20.16 6.66
C SER A 129 1.37 19.72 6.70
N LEU A 130 2.28 20.68 6.55
CA LEU A 130 3.72 20.43 6.68
C LEU A 130 4.10 20.11 8.13
N ASP A 131 3.41 20.70 9.12
CA ASP A 131 3.65 20.42 10.54
C ASP A 131 3.26 18.98 10.90
N GLU A 132 2.11 18.50 10.40
CA GLU A 132 1.72 17.10 10.53
C GLU A 132 2.75 16.17 9.86
N LEU A 133 3.24 16.54 8.68
CA LEU A 133 4.25 15.74 7.98
C LEU A 133 5.56 15.67 8.80
N ALA A 134 6.01 16.79 9.36
CA ALA A 134 7.20 16.83 10.21
C ALA A 134 7.05 15.89 11.42
N GLN A 135 5.91 15.94 12.10
CA GLN A 135 5.62 15.07 13.24
C GLN A 135 5.62 13.58 12.85
N LEU A 136 5.02 13.21 11.70
CA LEU A 136 5.04 11.83 11.21
C LEU A 136 6.45 11.35 10.87
N LEU A 137 7.29 12.21 10.28
CA LEU A 137 8.70 11.91 9.98
C LEU A 137 9.53 11.72 11.26
N ASP A 138 9.27 12.50 12.29
CA ASP A 138 9.97 12.37 13.58
C ASP A 138 9.55 11.07 14.28
N LEU A 139 8.26 10.73 14.28
CA LEU A 139 7.78 9.46 14.80
C LEU A 139 8.34 8.25 14.02
N GLN A 140 8.37 8.34 12.70
CA GLN A 140 8.95 7.30 11.86
C GLN A 140 10.42 7.04 12.22
N LYS A 141 11.21 8.11 12.41
CA LYS A 141 12.62 7.99 12.81
C LYS A 141 12.78 7.45 14.23
N ALA A 142 11.97 7.96 15.18
CA ALA A 142 12.04 7.56 16.58
C ALA A 142 11.76 6.06 16.80
N HIS A 143 10.91 5.48 15.98
CA HIS A 143 10.51 4.07 16.06
C HIS A 143 11.16 3.17 14.99
N ASP A 144 12.03 3.72 14.13
CA ASP A 144 12.59 3.02 12.96
C ASP A 144 11.52 2.29 12.13
N ALA A 145 10.35 2.92 12.01
CA ALA A 145 9.18 2.30 11.42
C ALA A 145 9.23 2.30 9.89
N ILE A 146 8.79 1.20 9.28
CA ILE A 146 8.62 1.12 7.83
C ILE A 146 7.34 1.86 7.46
N VAL A 147 7.45 2.89 6.62
CA VAL A 147 6.31 3.68 6.13
C VAL A 147 6.30 3.71 4.61
N GLU A 148 5.17 3.35 4.02
CA GLU A 148 4.92 3.51 2.59
C GLU A 148 3.64 4.31 2.35
N VAL A 149 3.75 5.32 1.49
CA VAL A 149 2.59 6.13 1.06
C VAL A 149 2.08 5.63 -0.28
N GLY A 150 0.77 5.46 -0.42
CA GLY A 150 0.06 4.92 -1.58
C GLY A 150 0.17 5.75 -2.86
N LEU A 151 1.39 6.10 -3.25
CA LEU A 151 1.70 6.79 -4.50
C LEU A 151 1.76 5.79 -5.66
N GLN A 152 0.60 5.26 -6.07
CA GLN A 152 0.44 4.14 -7.01
C GLN A 152 1.31 4.24 -8.27
N LYS A 153 1.42 5.43 -8.86
CA LYS A 153 2.15 5.62 -10.12
C LYS A 153 3.68 5.67 -9.97
N ARG A 154 4.19 5.85 -8.74
CA ARG A 154 5.64 5.96 -8.46
C ARG A 154 6.44 4.77 -8.98
N ASN A 155 5.87 3.57 -8.88
CA ASN A 155 6.49 2.30 -9.24
C ASN A 155 5.96 1.72 -10.56
N SER A 156 5.15 2.48 -11.32
CA SER A 156 4.64 2.02 -12.61
C SER A 156 5.77 1.78 -13.63
N PRO A 157 5.59 0.85 -14.59
CA PRO A 157 6.60 0.59 -15.61
C PRO A 157 7.04 1.83 -16.37
N ILE A 158 6.09 2.72 -16.71
CA ILE A 158 6.37 3.97 -17.42
C ILE A 158 7.25 4.92 -16.61
N MET A 159 7.02 5.00 -15.28
CA MET A 159 7.85 5.83 -14.40
C MET A 159 9.26 5.26 -14.22
N ARG A 160 9.42 3.95 -14.30
CA ARG A 160 10.76 3.31 -14.30
C ARG A 160 11.54 3.67 -15.57
N VAL A 161 10.88 3.61 -16.72
CA VAL A 161 11.49 4.02 -18.01
C VAL A 161 11.83 5.50 -17.97
N LEU A 162 10.90 6.37 -17.56
CA LEU A 162 11.13 7.81 -17.45
C LEU A 162 12.31 8.13 -16.53
N LYS A 163 12.38 7.54 -15.34
CA LYS A 163 13.51 7.73 -14.41
C LYS A 163 14.84 7.31 -15.03
N LYS A 164 14.85 6.22 -15.82
CA LYS A 164 16.07 5.73 -16.51
C LYS A 164 16.53 6.73 -17.59
N GLU A 165 15.59 7.24 -18.38
CA GLU A 165 15.92 8.21 -19.45
C GLU A 165 16.33 9.57 -18.87
N LEU A 166 15.68 10.08 -17.84
CA LEU A 166 16.08 11.32 -17.16
C LEU A 166 17.49 11.24 -16.55
N LYS A 167 17.89 10.06 -16.04
CA LYS A 167 19.25 9.86 -15.54
C LYS A 167 20.28 9.91 -16.66
N LYS A 168 19.99 9.39 -17.85
CA LYS A 168 20.88 9.43 -19.03
C LYS A 168 21.03 10.83 -19.59
N SER A 169 19.92 11.58 -19.64
CA SER A 169 19.85 12.89 -20.32
C SER A 169 20.48 14.02 -19.50
N LYS A 170 20.95 13.79 -18.28
CA LYS A 170 21.45 14.83 -17.37
C LYS A 170 20.48 16.03 -17.21
N ILE A 171 19.20 15.81 -17.48
CA ILE A 171 18.17 16.84 -17.28
C ILE A 171 18.09 17.11 -15.79
N GLY A 172 18.50 18.32 -15.39
CA GLY A 172 18.43 18.76 -14.01
C GLY A 172 16.98 18.78 -13.50
N ARG A 173 16.81 18.81 -12.19
CA ARG A 173 15.49 19.03 -11.58
C ARG A 173 14.91 20.32 -12.13
N ALA A 174 13.81 20.23 -12.87
CA ALA A 174 12.97 21.39 -13.13
C ALA A 174 12.41 21.83 -11.79
N SER A 175 13.01 22.83 -11.17
CA SER A 175 12.40 23.52 -10.04
C SER A 175 11.38 24.47 -10.67
N CYS A 176 10.09 24.18 -10.55
CA CYS A 176 9.07 25.22 -10.69
C CYS A 176 9.27 26.19 -9.51
N ARG A 177 10.17 27.16 -9.68
CA ARG A 177 10.12 28.41 -8.93
C ARG A 177 9.08 29.25 -9.64
N GLU A 178 7.86 29.27 -9.13
CA GLU A 178 6.97 30.38 -9.43
C GLU A 178 7.71 31.66 -9.11
N ARG A 179 7.92 32.47 -10.13
CA ARG A 179 8.27 33.88 -9.93
C ARG A 179 6.96 34.58 -9.56
N VAL A 180 6.81 34.93 -8.32
CA VAL A 180 5.91 35.98 -7.88
C VAL A 180 6.50 37.32 -8.29
#